data_487d4daae970ea250c33a3673fc38671
#
_entry.id   487d4daae970ea250c33a3673fc38671
#
_cell.length_a   1.000
_cell.length_b   1.000
_cell.length_c   1.000
_cell.angle_alpha   90.00
_cell.angle_beta   90.00
_cell.angle_gamma   90.00
#
_symmetry.space_group_name_H-M   'P 1'
#
loop_
_entity.id
_entity.type
_entity.pdbx_description
1 polymer ?
#
loop_
_entity_poly.entity_id
_entity_poly.type
_entity_poly.pdbx_seq_one_letter_code
_entity_poly.pdbx_strand_id
1 'polypeptide(L)'
;MTRTAIIGSSSFLASYIITDLEKENHVLTFFSREKTNDRHLFSAFAYPNSIPDFSVFLDYDVIIFVAAGGVQSSKQYSCDEIYALNAFLPISLSNFLNENNFKGKFISFGSYFEIGGHNDLKLFTETEVALSNFEVPNHYCLSKRLLTRFVNDSISEINHYHIMLPSIYGKNENENRLIPYLISSLENEKNLELTAGTQIRQFLHAKDVSEFVMMICNQFIEKGVYNLAPNNHNLVRELVEIVFNHFGKDFSVALGKIQRQDESMQVLLLNSTKVRNLGWQPKIDLKEGILDYFKK
;
A
#
# COMPACT_ATOMS: atom_id res chain seq x y z
N MET A 1 -2.74 23.87 14.06
CA MET A 1 -3.33 22.98 13.03
C MET A 1 -2.19 22.37 12.23
N THR A 2 -2.16 21.08 12.13
CA THR A 2 -1.12 20.34 11.38
C THR A 2 -1.37 20.46 9.87
N ARG A 3 -0.40 20.96 9.13
CA ARG A 3 -0.47 21.08 7.65
C ARG A 3 0.03 19.79 7.02
N THR A 4 -0.81 19.13 6.24
CA THR A 4 -0.49 17.83 5.64
C THR A 4 -0.60 17.85 4.13
N ALA A 5 0.49 17.51 3.45
CA ALA A 5 0.54 17.30 2.01
C ALA A 5 0.29 15.82 1.70
N ILE A 6 -0.63 15.53 0.75
CA ILE A 6 -0.92 14.17 0.30
C ILE A 6 -0.61 14.05 -1.19
N ILE A 7 0.47 13.34 -1.52
CA ILE A 7 0.90 13.09 -2.89
C ILE A 7 0.26 11.78 -3.36
N GLY A 8 -0.65 11.87 -4.35
CA GLY A 8 -1.45 10.73 -4.82
C GLY A 8 -2.79 10.58 -4.09
N SER A 9 -3.44 11.70 -3.76
CA SER A 9 -4.69 11.77 -3.00
C SER A 9 -5.88 11.01 -3.62
N SER A 10 -5.83 10.66 -4.90
CA SER A 10 -6.86 9.86 -5.59
C SER A 10 -6.69 8.34 -5.42
N SER A 11 -5.69 7.87 -4.68
CA SER A 11 -5.48 6.44 -4.48
C SER A 11 -6.47 5.86 -3.46
N PHE A 12 -6.72 4.54 -3.58
CA PHE A 12 -7.56 3.79 -2.65
C PHE A 12 -7.13 3.99 -1.18
N LEU A 13 -5.82 3.80 -0.89
CA LEU A 13 -5.32 3.97 0.47
C LEU A 13 -5.45 5.41 0.98
N ALA A 14 -5.26 6.41 0.08
CA ALA A 14 -5.41 7.80 0.45
C ALA A 14 -6.81 8.11 0.98
N SER A 15 -7.86 7.51 0.45
CA SER A 15 -9.24 7.78 0.89
C SER A 15 -9.46 7.47 2.37
N TYR A 16 -8.87 6.39 2.88
CA TYR A 16 -8.92 6.03 4.30
C TYR A 16 -8.10 6.97 5.17
N ILE A 17 -6.88 7.30 4.73
CA ILE A 17 -5.99 8.22 5.44
C ILE A 17 -6.60 9.62 5.51
N ILE A 18 -7.14 10.15 4.41
CA ILE A 18 -7.81 11.45 4.35
C ILE A 18 -8.97 11.50 5.34
N THR A 19 -9.82 10.47 5.36
CA THR A 19 -10.97 10.39 6.27
C THR A 19 -10.55 10.51 7.74
N ASP A 20 -9.44 9.93 8.14
CA ASP A 20 -8.98 10.00 9.53
C ASP A 20 -8.26 11.32 9.84
N LEU A 21 -7.47 11.85 8.90
CA LEU A 21 -6.85 13.18 9.04
C LEU A 21 -7.89 14.31 9.15
N GLU A 22 -9.00 14.22 8.40
CA GLU A 22 -10.13 15.17 8.51
C GLU A 22 -10.74 15.17 9.92
N LYS A 23 -10.89 14.01 10.55
CA LYS A 23 -11.42 13.89 11.93
C LYS A 23 -10.52 14.54 12.97
N GLU A 24 -9.21 14.60 12.71
CA GLU A 24 -8.21 15.18 13.61
C GLU A 24 -7.83 16.63 13.25
N ASN A 25 -8.65 17.29 12.42
CA ASN A 25 -8.51 18.70 12.06
C ASN A 25 -7.17 19.05 11.39
N HIS A 26 -6.62 18.15 10.55
CA HIS A 26 -5.50 18.48 9.68
C HIS A 26 -5.94 19.42 8.54
N VAL A 27 -5.07 20.37 8.20
CA VAL A 27 -5.24 21.18 6.98
C VAL A 27 -4.59 20.45 5.82
N LEU A 28 -5.42 19.90 4.92
CA LEU A 28 -4.99 19.03 3.85
C LEU A 28 -4.74 19.80 2.55
N THR A 29 -3.61 19.51 1.89
CA THR A 29 -3.35 19.91 0.51
C THR A 29 -3.11 18.66 -0.33
N PHE A 30 -3.84 18.53 -1.42
CA PHE A 30 -3.78 17.39 -2.33
C PHE A 30 -2.85 17.69 -3.50
N PHE A 31 -1.90 16.80 -3.72
CA PHE A 31 -0.98 16.81 -4.85
C PHE A 31 -1.31 15.61 -5.74
N SER A 32 -2.00 15.85 -6.84
CA SER A 32 -2.42 14.82 -7.79
C SER A 32 -2.57 15.39 -9.20
N ARG A 33 -2.74 14.52 -10.19
CA ARG A 33 -2.92 14.94 -11.59
C ARG A 33 -4.20 15.72 -11.83
N GLU A 34 -5.25 15.34 -11.09
CA GLU A 34 -6.60 15.90 -11.22
C GLU A 34 -7.13 16.26 -9.84
N LYS A 35 -7.95 17.30 -9.78
CA LYS A 35 -8.65 17.71 -8.57
C LYS A 35 -9.77 16.71 -8.26
N THR A 36 -9.74 16.13 -7.09
CA THR A 36 -10.71 15.10 -6.67
C THR A 36 -11.93 15.67 -5.98
N ASN A 37 -11.80 16.83 -5.32
CA ASN A 37 -12.91 17.55 -4.68
C ASN A 37 -12.56 19.03 -4.45
N ASP A 38 -13.55 19.82 -4.01
CA ASP A 38 -13.41 21.26 -3.72
C ASP A 38 -13.20 21.57 -2.23
N ARG A 39 -13.15 20.56 -1.35
CA ARG A 39 -13.04 20.75 0.10
C ARG A 39 -11.63 21.08 0.56
N HIS A 40 -10.63 20.66 -0.19
CA HIS A 40 -9.23 20.78 0.18
C HIS A 40 -8.44 21.61 -0.82
N LEU A 41 -7.34 22.18 -0.36
CA LEU A 41 -6.39 22.83 -1.23
C LEU A 41 -5.84 21.78 -2.23
N PHE A 42 -5.64 22.23 -3.47
CA PHE A 42 -5.17 21.37 -4.55
C PHE A 42 -3.98 22.01 -5.26
N SER A 43 -2.97 21.20 -5.55
CA SER A 43 -1.86 21.56 -6.41
C SER A 43 -1.68 20.47 -7.49
N ALA A 44 -1.65 20.88 -8.74
CA ALA A 44 -1.44 19.97 -9.86
C ALA A 44 -0.04 19.31 -9.74
N PHE A 45 0.01 17.99 -9.83
CA PHE A 45 1.21 17.21 -9.68
C PHE A 45 1.24 16.11 -10.75
N ALA A 46 1.90 16.39 -11.87
CA ALA A 46 1.88 15.54 -13.07
C ALA A 46 3.26 14.93 -13.36
N TYR A 47 3.92 14.37 -12.35
CA TYR A 47 5.19 13.66 -12.51
C TYR A 47 5.00 12.35 -13.32
N PRO A 48 5.89 11.95 -14.27
CA PRO A 48 7.17 12.62 -14.61
C PRO A 48 7.06 13.72 -15.67
N ASN A 49 5.87 14.06 -16.16
CA ASN A 49 5.67 15.05 -17.22
C ASN A 49 6.08 16.48 -16.83
N SER A 50 6.10 16.76 -15.53
CA SER A 50 6.65 17.99 -14.96
C SER A 50 7.48 17.65 -13.73
N ILE A 51 8.62 18.35 -13.56
CA ILE A 51 9.42 18.24 -12.33
C ILE A 51 8.76 19.17 -11.31
N PRO A 52 8.27 18.65 -10.18
CA PRO A 52 7.65 19.47 -9.15
C PRO A 52 8.69 20.34 -8.45
N ASP A 53 8.30 21.53 -8.08
CA ASP A 53 9.07 22.36 -7.15
C ASP A 53 8.92 21.75 -5.73
N PHE A 54 9.98 21.13 -5.23
CA PHE A 54 9.95 20.50 -3.91
C PHE A 54 9.96 21.53 -2.76
N SER A 55 10.30 22.79 -3.01
CA SER A 55 10.35 23.82 -1.96
C SER A 55 8.98 24.02 -1.30
N VAL A 56 7.89 23.79 -2.03
CA VAL A 56 6.54 23.90 -1.49
C VAL A 56 6.27 22.91 -0.33
N PHE A 57 7.01 21.79 -0.28
CA PHE A 57 6.81 20.78 0.77
C PHE A 57 7.47 21.15 2.10
N LEU A 58 8.38 22.12 2.12
CA LEU A 58 9.02 22.58 3.36
C LEU A 58 8.03 23.28 4.32
N ASP A 59 6.88 23.71 3.80
CA ASP A 59 5.83 24.38 4.56
C ASP A 59 4.88 23.41 5.29
N TYR A 60 5.04 22.10 5.16
CA TYR A 60 4.15 21.10 5.76
C TYR A 60 4.77 20.44 6.99
N ASP A 61 3.92 20.08 7.95
CA ASP A 61 4.32 19.30 9.12
C ASP A 61 4.40 17.79 8.79
N VAL A 62 3.54 17.33 7.86
CA VAL A 62 3.47 15.93 7.42
C VAL A 62 3.34 15.88 5.90
N ILE A 63 4.13 15.02 5.28
CA ILE A 63 4.05 14.71 3.86
C ILE A 63 3.77 13.22 3.71
N ILE A 64 2.68 12.86 3.04
CA ILE A 64 2.26 11.47 2.82
C ILE A 64 2.36 11.17 1.32
N PHE A 65 3.30 10.33 0.95
CA PHE A 65 3.53 9.90 -0.42
C PHE A 65 2.84 8.54 -0.65
N VAL A 66 1.63 8.56 -1.19
CA VAL A 66 0.80 7.36 -1.44
C VAL A 66 0.60 7.09 -2.93
N ALA A 67 1.24 7.91 -3.78
CA ALA A 67 1.26 7.68 -5.22
C ALA A 67 2.04 6.42 -5.59
N ALA A 68 1.52 5.64 -6.52
CA ALA A 68 2.20 4.49 -7.11
C ALA A 68 1.67 4.20 -8.51
N GLY A 69 2.50 3.57 -9.35
CA GLY A 69 2.14 3.12 -10.69
C GLY A 69 2.50 1.65 -10.92
N GLY A 70 1.80 0.99 -11.85
CA GLY A 70 2.16 -0.35 -12.32
C GLY A 70 1.54 -1.52 -11.56
N VAL A 71 0.69 -1.30 -10.54
CA VAL A 71 -0.05 -2.38 -9.86
C VAL A 71 -1.48 -2.42 -10.36
N GLN A 72 -1.84 -3.50 -11.05
CA GLN A 72 -3.24 -3.85 -11.40
C GLN A 72 -4.11 -2.63 -11.81
N SER A 73 -3.50 -1.66 -12.45
CA SER A 73 -4.20 -0.48 -12.92
C SER A 73 -4.68 -0.75 -14.35
N SER A 74 -5.88 -0.32 -14.65
CA SER A 74 -6.39 -0.28 -16.03
C SER A 74 -5.54 0.62 -16.94
N LYS A 75 -4.69 1.47 -16.33
CA LYS A 75 -3.73 2.32 -17.03
C LYS A 75 -2.42 1.57 -17.22
N GLN A 76 -2.00 1.44 -18.47
CA GLN A 76 -0.65 0.96 -18.79
C GLN A 76 0.36 2.07 -18.47
N TYR A 77 1.36 1.72 -17.66
CA TYR A 77 2.53 2.55 -17.38
C TYR A 77 3.73 2.01 -18.16
N SER A 78 4.55 2.89 -18.74
CA SER A 78 5.86 2.51 -19.23
C SER A 78 6.80 2.13 -18.08
N CYS A 79 7.88 1.41 -18.35
CA CYS A 79 8.89 1.10 -17.35
C CYS A 79 9.42 2.39 -16.68
N ASP A 80 9.71 3.41 -17.46
CA ASP A 80 10.24 4.69 -16.99
C ASP A 80 9.27 5.39 -16.02
N GLU A 81 7.97 5.41 -16.35
CA GLU A 81 6.95 5.96 -15.46
C GLU A 81 6.84 5.19 -14.12
N ILE A 82 6.97 3.85 -14.16
CA ILE A 82 6.96 3.00 -12.96
C ILE A 82 8.13 3.35 -12.05
N TYR A 83 9.36 3.38 -12.58
CA TYR A 83 10.54 3.73 -11.77
C TYR A 83 10.52 5.18 -11.32
N ALA A 84 10.12 6.10 -12.22
CA ALA A 84 10.00 7.51 -11.90
C ALA A 84 9.08 7.73 -10.70
N LEU A 85 7.87 7.16 -10.73
CA LEU A 85 6.86 7.38 -9.70
C LEU A 85 7.13 6.58 -8.42
N ASN A 86 7.53 5.32 -8.53
CA ASN A 86 7.65 4.44 -7.36
C ASN A 86 8.98 4.58 -6.61
N ALA A 87 10.04 5.04 -7.28
CA ALA A 87 11.37 5.12 -6.71
C ALA A 87 11.98 6.53 -6.82
N PHE A 88 12.20 7.06 -8.02
CA PHE A 88 13.02 8.25 -8.20
C PHE A 88 12.37 9.49 -7.58
N LEU A 89 11.08 9.68 -7.73
CA LEU A 89 10.39 10.82 -7.14
C LEU A 89 10.46 10.83 -5.61
N PRO A 90 10.06 9.76 -4.88
CA PRO A 90 10.16 9.78 -3.41
C PRO A 90 11.61 9.81 -2.91
N ILE A 91 12.59 9.24 -3.63
CA ILE A 91 14.01 9.36 -3.30
C ILE A 91 14.48 10.81 -3.47
N SER A 92 14.17 11.45 -4.60
CA SER A 92 14.55 12.85 -4.86
C SER A 92 13.92 13.80 -3.85
N LEU A 93 12.64 13.58 -3.50
CA LEU A 93 11.98 14.36 -2.46
C LEU A 93 12.64 14.13 -1.10
N SER A 94 12.95 12.89 -0.73
CA SER A 94 13.63 12.56 0.53
C SER A 94 15.00 13.27 0.63
N ASN A 95 15.80 13.25 -0.44
CA ASN A 95 17.10 13.93 -0.49
C ASN A 95 16.93 15.45 -0.35
N PHE A 96 16.00 16.05 -1.10
CA PHE A 96 15.70 17.48 -1.01
C PHE A 96 15.29 17.90 0.41
N LEU A 97 14.40 17.13 1.04
CA LEU A 97 13.96 17.38 2.42
C LEU A 97 15.14 17.29 3.41
N ASN A 98 16.04 16.32 3.20
CA ASN A 98 17.23 16.15 4.03
C ASN A 98 18.22 17.31 3.87
N GLU A 99 18.50 17.73 2.64
CA GLU A 99 19.38 18.88 2.33
C GLU A 99 18.86 20.20 2.92
N ASN A 100 17.53 20.33 3.04
CA ASN A 100 16.89 21.52 3.62
C ASN A 100 16.51 21.37 5.10
N ASN A 101 17.03 20.34 5.80
CA ASN A 101 16.80 20.10 7.23
C ASN A 101 15.32 20.07 7.64
N PHE A 102 14.47 19.50 6.82
CA PHE A 102 13.05 19.36 7.09
C PHE A 102 12.79 18.69 8.44
N LYS A 103 11.95 19.29 9.28
CA LYS A 103 11.68 18.81 10.64
C LYS A 103 10.35 18.07 10.77
N GLY A 104 9.51 18.15 9.75
CA GLY A 104 8.24 17.41 9.69
C GLY A 104 8.45 15.91 9.48
N LYS A 105 7.36 15.21 9.19
CA LYS A 105 7.32 13.75 8.97
C LYS A 105 7.10 13.46 7.48
N PHE A 106 7.91 12.59 6.90
CA PHE A 106 7.73 12.08 5.55
C PHE A 106 7.33 10.60 5.61
N ILE A 107 6.17 10.25 5.06
CA ILE A 107 5.60 8.89 5.10
C ILE A 107 5.50 8.38 3.67
N SER A 108 6.06 7.20 3.41
CA SER A 108 5.98 6.51 2.11
C SER A 108 5.64 5.03 2.27
N PHE A 109 5.28 4.36 1.17
CA PHE A 109 4.78 3.00 1.23
C PHE A 109 5.52 2.05 0.29
N GLY A 110 5.93 0.92 0.83
CA GLY A 110 6.45 -0.24 0.15
C GLY A 110 5.42 -1.37 0.02
N SER A 111 5.87 -2.53 -0.43
CA SER A 111 5.01 -3.69 -0.63
C SER A 111 5.76 -4.99 -0.32
N TYR A 112 5.10 -5.94 0.32
CA TYR A 112 5.69 -7.26 0.55
C TYR A 112 6.02 -8.03 -0.75
N PHE A 113 5.48 -7.61 -1.92
CA PHE A 113 5.91 -8.13 -3.22
C PHE A 113 7.41 -7.91 -3.50
N GLU A 114 8.04 -7.00 -2.78
CA GLU A 114 9.47 -6.72 -2.84
C GLU A 114 10.33 -7.89 -2.32
N ILE A 115 9.76 -8.78 -1.51
CA ILE A 115 10.42 -10.00 -1.05
C ILE A 115 10.85 -10.83 -2.26
N GLY A 116 9.96 -11.03 -3.23
CA GLY A 116 10.21 -11.86 -4.42
C GLY A 116 9.80 -13.32 -4.23
N GLY A 117 10.15 -14.16 -5.23
CA GLY A 117 9.71 -15.56 -5.33
C GLY A 117 10.47 -16.48 -4.39
N HIS A 118 9.78 -17.07 -3.42
CA HIS A 118 10.27 -18.15 -2.55
C HIS A 118 9.08 -19.00 -2.05
N ASN A 119 9.39 -20.17 -1.47
CA ASN A 119 8.39 -21.13 -0.99
C ASN A 119 8.43 -21.35 0.53
N ASP A 120 9.41 -20.76 1.22
CA ASP A 120 9.58 -20.96 2.66
C ASP A 120 8.49 -20.21 3.44
N LEU A 121 7.90 -20.87 4.44
CA LEU A 121 6.98 -20.24 5.37
C LEU A 121 7.77 -19.38 6.38
N LYS A 122 8.26 -18.24 5.89
CA LYS A 122 9.11 -17.32 6.64
C LYS A 122 8.47 -15.95 6.76
N LEU A 123 8.49 -15.38 7.97
CA LEU A 123 8.16 -14.00 8.27
C LEU A 123 9.40 -13.11 8.09
N PHE A 124 9.40 -12.24 7.10
CA PHE A 124 10.53 -11.36 6.78
C PHE A 124 10.52 -10.12 7.66
N THR A 125 11.61 -9.84 8.34
CA THR A 125 11.84 -8.57 9.04
C THR A 125 12.05 -7.43 8.05
N GLU A 126 12.00 -6.18 8.51
CA GLU A 126 12.18 -4.98 7.68
C GLU A 126 13.50 -5.01 6.90
N THR A 127 14.59 -5.38 7.59
CA THR A 127 15.92 -5.51 6.99
C THR A 127 15.97 -6.64 5.96
N GLU A 128 15.34 -7.79 6.25
CA GLU A 128 15.32 -8.91 5.30
C GLU A 128 14.49 -8.58 4.05
N VAL A 129 13.41 -7.79 4.15
CA VAL A 129 12.69 -7.30 2.96
C VAL A 129 13.58 -6.35 2.16
N ALA A 130 14.20 -5.36 2.82
CA ALA A 130 15.06 -4.37 2.18
C ALA A 130 16.27 -5.01 1.48
N LEU A 131 16.82 -6.09 2.05
CA LEU A 131 18.01 -6.81 1.54
C LEU A 131 17.65 -8.02 0.67
N SER A 132 16.36 -8.25 0.40
CA SER A 132 15.98 -9.43 -0.38
C SER A 132 16.57 -9.41 -1.79
N ASN A 133 17.09 -10.58 -2.19
CA ASN A 133 17.67 -10.83 -3.50
C ASN A 133 16.90 -11.87 -4.32
N PHE A 134 15.75 -12.34 -3.83
CA PHE A 134 14.87 -13.23 -4.59
C PHE A 134 14.38 -12.56 -5.86
N GLU A 135 14.16 -13.34 -6.90
CA GLU A 135 13.65 -12.85 -8.17
C GLU A 135 12.26 -12.24 -8.02
N VAL A 136 12.02 -11.12 -8.69
CA VAL A 136 10.71 -10.45 -8.71
C VAL A 136 10.12 -10.47 -10.11
N PRO A 137 8.78 -10.60 -10.25
CA PRO A 137 8.16 -10.88 -11.54
C PRO A 137 8.03 -9.65 -12.46
N ASN A 138 8.20 -8.44 -11.95
CA ASN A 138 7.91 -7.23 -12.73
C ASN A 138 8.61 -5.98 -12.21
N HIS A 139 8.56 -4.92 -13.03
CA HIS A 139 9.16 -3.62 -12.74
C HIS A 139 8.55 -2.91 -11.52
N TYR A 140 7.27 -3.16 -11.21
CA TYR A 140 6.66 -2.62 -10.00
C TYR A 140 7.38 -3.12 -8.74
N CYS A 141 7.54 -4.41 -8.60
CA CYS A 141 8.21 -5.01 -7.44
C CYS A 141 9.66 -4.51 -7.33
N LEU A 142 10.37 -4.41 -8.46
CA LEU A 142 11.76 -3.96 -8.47
C LEU A 142 11.88 -2.47 -8.14
N SER A 143 10.99 -1.63 -8.67
CA SER A 143 10.99 -0.19 -8.37
C SER A 143 10.68 0.10 -6.88
N LYS A 144 9.74 -0.64 -6.30
CA LYS A 144 9.43 -0.54 -4.87
C LYS A 144 10.62 -0.99 -4.00
N ARG A 145 11.26 -2.12 -4.35
CA ARG A 145 12.48 -2.60 -3.66
C ARG A 145 13.60 -1.55 -3.67
N LEU A 146 13.75 -0.80 -4.76
CA LEU A 146 14.74 0.27 -4.84
C LEU A 146 14.49 1.37 -3.79
N LEU A 147 13.24 1.79 -3.62
CA LEU A 147 12.88 2.79 -2.60
C LEU A 147 13.10 2.24 -1.18
N THR A 148 12.64 1.01 -0.90
CA THR A 148 12.81 0.38 0.42
C THR A 148 14.29 0.24 0.76
N ARG A 149 15.11 -0.18 -0.20
CA ARG A 149 16.56 -0.28 -0.03
C ARG A 149 17.19 1.08 0.26
N PHE A 150 16.81 2.11 -0.50
CA PHE A 150 17.28 3.48 -0.24
C PHE A 150 16.94 3.93 1.18
N VAL A 151 15.70 3.74 1.65
CA VAL A 151 15.31 4.16 3.00
C VAL A 151 16.05 3.37 4.09
N ASN A 152 16.26 2.06 3.87
CA ASN A 152 16.97 1.20 4.83
C ASN A 152 18.45 1.57 4.97
N ASP A 153 19.12 1.94 3.87
CA ASP A 153 20.56 2.16 3.82
C ASP A 153 20.96 3.64 3.95
N SER A 154 19.98 4.58 3.81
CA SER A 154 20.31 6.00 3.81
C SER A 154 20.61 6.53 5.21
N ILE A 155 21.69 7.31 5.31
CA ILE A 155 22.00 8.12 6.49
C ILE A 155 21.20 9.43 6.36
N SER A 156 19.91 9.41 6.65
CA SER A 156 19.05 10.59 6.56
C SER A 156 18.71 11.15 7.94
N GLU A 157 18.77 12.47 8.07
CA GLU A 157 18.40 13.17 9.31
C GLU A 157 16.89 13.47 9.42
N ILE A 158 16.16 13.38 8.31
CA ILE A 158 14.72 13.61 8.31
C ILE A 158 13.93 12.45 8.96
N ASN A 159 12.74 12.75 9.43
CA ASN A 159 11.82 11.74 9.97
C ASN A 159 11.09 11.02 8.83
N HIS A 160 11.78 10.12 8.14
CA HIS A 160 11.22 9.31 7.06
C HIS A 160 10.71 7.97 7.60
N TYR A 161 9.41 7.71 7.41
CA TYR A 161 8.72 6.48 7.78
C TYR A 161 8.31 5.74 6.51
N HIS A 162 8.87 4.57 6.27
CA HIS A 162 8.54 3.75 5.11
C HIS A 162 7.76 2.52 5.54
N ILE A 163 6.50 2.43 5.13
CA ILE A 163 5.56 1.40 5.60
C ILE A 163 5.43 0.30 4.56
N MET A 164 5.92 -0.90 4.89
CA MET A 164 5.76 -2.09 4.07
C MET A 164 4.36 -2.66 4.25
N LEU A 165 3.64 -2.81 3.16
CA LEU A 165 2.25 -3.26 3.16
C LEU A 165 2.11 -4.66 2.57
N PRO A 166 1.28 -5.53 3.19
CA PRO A 166 0.81 -6.77 2.59
C PRO A 166 -0.29 -6.50 1.57
N SER A 167 -1.13 -7.50 1.25
CA SER A 167 -2.37 -7.25 0.48
C SER A 167 -3.34 -6.40 1.28
N ILE A 168 -3.40 -5.10 0.97
CA ILE A 168 -4.40 -4.21 1.56
C ILE A 168 -5.74 -4.36 0.84
N TYR A 169 -6.85 -4.27 1.59
CA TYR A 169 -8.21 -4.37 1.06
C TYR A 169 -9.16 -3.42 1.81
N GLY A 170 -10.37 -3.21 1.27
CA GLY A 170 -11.43 -2.37 1.85
C GLY A 170 -12.34 -1.77 0.79
N LYS A 171 -13.45 -1.16 1.20
CA LYS A 171 -14.40 -0.51 0.29
C LYS A 171 -13.70 0.52 -0.61
N ASN A 172 -14.20 0.65 -1.83
CA ASN A 172 -13.68 1.57 -2.86
C ASN A 172 -12.29 1.21 -3.41
N GLU A 173 -11.80 -0.01 -3.20
CA GLU A 173 -10.63 -0.46 -3.95
C GLU A 173 -10.97 -0.67 -5.44
N ASN A 174 -9.94 -0.72 -6.28
CA ASN A 174 -10.12 -0.88 -7.73
C ASN A 174 -10.88 -2.17 -8.04
N GLU A 175 -11.88 -2.10 -8.91
CA GLU A 175 -12.76 -3.22 -9.31
C GLU A 175 -12.03 -4.42 -9.93
N ASN A 176 -10.80 -4.23 -10.44
CA ASN A 176 -9.94 -5.31 -10.95
C ASN A 176 -9.15 -6.03 -9.83
N ARG A 177 -9.26 -5.62 -8.58
CA ARG A 177 -8.67 -6.34 -7.45
C ARG A 177 -9.55 -7.51 -7.04
N LEU A 178 -8.93 -8.51 -6.40
CA LEU A 178 -9.57 -9.82 -6.18
C LEU A 178 -10.96 -9.72 -5.54
N ILE A 179 -11.11 -9.01 -4.42
CA ILE A 179 -12.40 -8.96 -3.70
C ILE A 179 -13.48 -8.27 -4.52
N PRO A 180 -13.32 -7.04 -5.04
CA PRO A 180 -14.33 -6.40 -5.88
C PRO A 180 -14.62 -7.18 -7.16
N TYR A 181 -13.61 -7.78 -7.78
CA TYR A 181 -13.78 -8.62 -8.96
C TYR A 181 -14.67 -9.84 -8.69
N LEU A 182 -14.45 -10.54 -7.56
CA LEU A 182 -15.27 -11.67 -7.15
C LEU A 182 -16.71 -11.23 -6.90
N ILE A 183 -16.92 -10.17 -6.12
CA ILE A 183 -18.24 -9.65 -5.76
C ILE A 183 -19.00 -9.26 -7.03
N SER A 184 -18.43 -8.39 -7.86
CA SER A 184 -19.07 -7.94 -9.10
C SER A 184 -19.38 -9.10 -10.06
N SER A 185 -18.49 -10.10 -10.14
CA SER A 185 -18.73 -11.25 -10.99
C SER A 185 -19.86 -12.14 -10.48
N LEU A 186 -19.94 -12.37 -9.16
CA LEU A 186 -20.98 -13.17 -8.55
C LEU A 186 -22.35 -12.49 -8.57
N GLU A 187 -22.41 -11.16 -8.40
CA GLU A 187 -23.62 -10.34 -8.55
C GLU A 187 -24.17 -10.37 -9.98
N ASN A 188 -23.29 -10.39 -10.98
CA ASN A 188 -23.66 -10.43 -12.39
C ASN A 188 -23.73 -11.85 -12.98
N GLU A 189 -23.68 -12.88 -12.13
CA GLU A 189 -23.74 -14.31 -12.51
C GLU A 189 -22.71 -14.72 -13.58
N LYS A 190 -21.53 -14.07 -13.60
CA LYS A 190 -20.44 -14.38 -14.52
C LYS A 190 -19.71 -15.64 -14.09
N ASN A 191 -19.29 -16.44 -15.06
CA ASN A 191 -18.37 -17.55 -14.79
C ASN A 191 -17.02 -17.00 -14.33
N LEU A 192 -16.54 -17.49 -13.20
CA LEU A 192 -15.26 -17.14 -12.63
C LEU A 192 -14.22 -18.22 -12.92
N GLU A 193 -13.08 -17.81 -13.42
CA GLU A 193 -11.91 -18.66 -13.62
C GLU A 193 -10.76 -18.11 -12.77
N LEU A 194 -10.35 -18.87 -11.78
CA LEU A 194 -9.35 -18.49 -10.79
C LEU A 194 -8.18 -19.48 -10.79
N THR A 195 -7.05 -19.04 -10.27
CA THR A 195 -5.93 -19.93 -9.93
C THR A 195 -6.35 -20.90 -8.83
N ALA A 196 -5.51 -21.88 -8.50
CA ALA A 196 -5.77 -22.80 -7.40
C ALA A 196 -5.85 -22.12 -6.00
N GLY A 197 -5.43 -20.85 -5.91
CA GLY A 197 -5.48 -20.06 -4.68
C GLY A 197 -4.61 -20.60 -3.54
N THR A 198 -3.51 -21.28 -3.88
CA THR A 198 -2.60 -21.92 -2.92
C THR A 198 -1.58 -20.94 -2.32
N GLN A 199 -1.50 -19.72 -2.84
CA GLN A 199 -0.57 -18.70 -2.33
C GLN A 199 -0.94 -18.32 -0.89
N ILE A 200 0.09 -18.21 -0.05
CA ILE A 200 -0.05 -17.77 1.35
C ILE A 200 0.21 -16.27 1.43
N ARG A 201 -0.75 -15.52 1.98
CA ARG A 201 -0.76 -14.07 2.05
C ARG A 201 -1.24 -13.56 3.40
N GLN A 202 -0.78 -12.37 3.76
CA GLN A 202 -1.40 -11.55 4.80
C GLN A 202 -2.32 -10.53 4.14
N PHE A 203 -3.51 -10.35 4.70
CA PHE A 203 -4.50 -9.37 4.24
C PHE A 203 -4.74 -8.35 5.35
N LEU A 204 -4.56 -7.07 5.04
CA LEU A 204 -4.69 -5.98 5.99
C LEU A 204 -5.73 -4.98 5.52
N HIS A 205 -6.69 -4.65 6.37
CA HIS A 205 -7.71 -3.67 6.02
C HIS A 205 -7.09 -2.26 5.93
N ALA A 206 -7.46 -1.47 4.91
CA ALA A 206 -6.89 -0.13 4.69
C ALA A 206 -7.14 0.84 5.85
N LYS A 207 -8.19 0.62 6.65
CA LYS A 207 -8.46 1.36 7.88
C LYS A 207 -7.37 1.14 8.94
N ASP A 208 -6.89 -0.09 9.10
CA ASP A 208 -5.80 -0.40 10.04
C ASP A 208 -4.47 0.24 9.60
N VAL A 209 -4.24 0.35 8.27
CA VAL A 209 -3.09 1.12 7.75
C VAL A 209 -3.23 2.60 8.10
N SER A 210 -4.42 3.17 7.91
CA SER A 210 -4.69 4.56 8.26
C SER A 210 -4.45 4.83 9.74
N GLU A 211 -4.86 3.94 10.64
CA GLU A 211 -4.62 4.07 12.08
C GLU A 211 -3.12 4.12 12.42
N PHE A 212 -2.27 3.35 11.74
CA PHE A 212 -0.83 3.43 11.95
C PHE A 212 -0.26 4.75 11.42
N VAL A 213 -0.74 5.26 10.29
CA VAL A 213 -0.37 6.59 9.79
C VAL A 213 -0.75 7.66 10.81
N MET A 214 -1.95 7.61 11.39
CA MET A 214 -2.36 8.53 12.46
C MET A 214 -1.47 8.41 13.71
N MET A 215 -1.06 7.19 14.07
CA MET A 215 -0.11 6.97 15.15
C MET A 215 1.23 7.66 14.86
N ILE A 216 1.76 7.54 13.63
CA ILE A 216 2.96 8.29 13.22
C ILE A 216 2.72 9.79 13.32
N CYS A 217 1.57 10.32 12.87
CA CYS A 217 1.28 11.75 12.92
C CYS A 217 1.29 12.29 14.36
N ASN A 218 0.73 11.54 15.31
CA ASN A 218 0.41 12.01 16.66
C ASN A 218 1.46 11.68 17.73
N GLN A 219 2.36 10.71 17.46
CA GLN A 219 3.33 10.25 18.45
C GLN A 219 4.75 10.42 17.94
N PHE A 220 5.69 10.41 18.89
CA PHE A 220 7.10 10.25 18.55
C PHE A 220 7.38 8.76 18.32
N ILE A 221 7.71 8.42 17.09
CA ILE A 221 8.12 7.09 16.66
C ILE A 221 9.49 7.23 16.00
N GLU A 222 10.38 6.27 16.21
CA GLU A 222 11.68 6.27 15.54
C GLU A 222 11.48 6.16 14.02
N LYS A 223 12.28 6.93 13.25
CA LYS A 223 12.25 6.88 11.78
C LYS A 223 12.73 5.53 11.24
N GLY A 224 12.38 5.20 10.01
CA GLY A 224 12.85 3.99 9.32
C GLY A 224 11.76 3.15 8.68
N VAL A 225 12.09 1.90 8.37
CA VAL A 225 11.19 0.94 7.72
C VAL A 225 10.34 0.21 8.75
N TYR A 226 9.06 -0.01 8.43
CA TYR A 226 8.08 -0.67 9.29
C TYR A 226 7.24 -1.68 8.51
N ASN A 227 7.25 -2.93 8.92
CA ASN A 227 6.36 -3.95 8.40
C ASN A 227 4.99 -3.87 9.07
N LEU A 228 3.95 -3.56 8.31
CA LEU A 228 2.60 -3.43 8.82
C LEU A 228 1.74 -4.59 8.35
N ALA A 229 1.55 -5.61 9.19
CA ALA A 229 0.84 -6.83 8.81
C ALA A 229 0.11 -7.49 9.99
N PRO A 230 -0.99 -8.26 9.74
CA PRO A 230 -1.59 -9.11 10.76
C PRO A 230 -0.67 -10.30 11.10
N ASN A 231 -0.90 -10.93 12.26
CA ASN A 231 -0.17 -12.15 12.65
C ASN A 231 -0.56 -13.37 11.83
N ASN A 232 -1.86 -13.45 11.53
CA ASN A 232 -2.41 -14.53 10.74
C ASN A 232 -2.10 -14.34 9.26
N HIS A 233 -2.02 -15.42 8.57
CA HIS A 233 -1.93 -15.48 7.12
C HIS A 233 -2.95 -16.49 6.60
N ASN A 234 -3.35 -16.33 5.36
CA ASN A 234 -4.39 -17.12 4.74
C ASN A 234 -3.93 -17.62 3.36
N LEU A 235 -4.47 -18.75 2.96
CA LEU A 235 -4.47 -19.11 1.55
C LEU A 235 -5.41 -18.17 0.78
N VAL A 236 -5.03 -17.77 -0.42
CA VAL A 236 -5.89 -16.91 -1.26
C VAL A 236 -7.27 -17.55 -1.47
N ARG A 237 -7.35 -18.89 -1.59
CA ARG A 237 -8.63 -19.60 -1.72
C ARG A 237 -9.57 -19.44 -0.51
N GLU A 238 -9.04 -19.22 0.70
CA GLU A 238 -9.87 -18.98 1.90
C GLU A 238 -10.61 -17.64 1.80
N LEU A 239 -9.95 -16.61 1.25
CA LEU A 239 -10.61 -15.34 0.93
C LEU A 239 -11.71 -15.56 -0.13
N VAL A 240 -11.43 -16.32 -1.19
CA VAL A 240 -12.42 -16.67 -2.23
C VAL A 240 -13.61 -17.37 -1.59
N GLU A 241 -13.38 -18.35 -0.72
CA GLU A 241 -14.42 -19.08 0.01
C GLU A 241 -15.33 -18.14 0.82
N ILE A 242 -14.76 -17.18 1.55
CA ILE A 242 -15.56 -16.21 2.33
C ILE A 242 -16.53 -15.45 1.42
N VAL A 243 -16.06 -14.96 0.25
CA VAL A 243 -16.91 -14.21 -0.69
C VAL A 243 -17.99 -15.14 -1.28
N PHE A 244 -17.63 -16.33 -1.77
CA PHE A 244 -18.59 -17.27 -2.36
C PHE A 244 -19.67 -17.73 -1.37
N ASN A 245 -19.28 -17.99 -0.11
CA ASN A 245 -20.21 -18.38 0.95
C ASN A 245 -21.25 -17.29 1.22
N HIS A 246 -20.91 -16.00 1.10
CA HIS A 246 -21.88 -14.92 1.20
C HIS A 246 -22.99 -15.01 0.13
N PHE A 247 -22.65 -15.47 -1.09
CA PHE A 247 -23.61 -15.68 -2.18
C PHE A 247 -24.26 -17.07 -2.18
N GLY A 248 -23.93 -17.94 -1.22
CA GLY A 248 -24.45 -19.32 -1.17
C GLY A 248 -23.97 -20.18 -2.36
N LYS A 249 -22.81 -19.88 -2.94
CA LYS A 249 -22.24 -20.56 -4.11
C LYS A 249 -21.02 -21.41 -3.73
N ASP A 250 -20.80 -22.51 -4.48
CA ASP A 250 -19.60 -23.35 -4.32
C ASP A 250 -18.40 -22.71 -5.05
N PHE A 251 -17.35 -22.36 -4.28
CA PHE A 251 -16.13 -21.77 -4.80
C PHE A 251 -15.22 -22.76 -5.54
N SER A 252 -15.36 -24.06 -5.27
CA SER A 252 -14.48 -25.10 -5.84
C SER A 252 -14.57 -25.17 -7.36
N VAL A 253 -15.71 -24.80 -7.94
CA VAL A 253 -15.96 -24.80 -9.39
C VAL A 253 -15.16 -23.74 -10.13
N ALA A 254 -14.74 -22.69 -9.44
CA ALA A 254 -13.97 -21.57 -10.03
C ALA A 254 -12.43 -21.77 -9.93
N LEU A 255 -11.95 -22.60 -9.01
CA LEU A 255 -10.52 -22.75 -8.73
C LEU A 255 -9.78 -23.62 -9.75
N GLY A 256 -8.49 -23.31 -9.97
CA GLY A 256 -7.57 -24.11 -10.80
C GLY A 256 -7.86 -24.06 -12.30
N LYS A 257 -8.60 -23.07 -12.77
CA LYS A 257 -8.96 -22.92 -14.20
C LYS A 257 -7.90 -22.16 -15.00
N ILE A 258 -7.12 -21.29 -14.34
CA ILE A 258 -6.08 -20.46 -14.98
C ILE A 258 -4.76 -20.52 -14.20
N GLN A 259 -3.66 -20.16 -14.87
CA GLN A 259 -2.34 -19.94 -14.29
C GLN A 259 -1.97 -18.45 -14.44
N ARG A 260 -1.17 -17.90 -13.51
CA ARG A 260 -0.70 -16.51 -13.54
C ARG A 260 0.83 -16.43 -13.44
N GLN A 261 1.41 -15.33 -13.94
CA GLN A 261 2.86 -15.10 -13.91
C GLN A 261 3.43 -14.91 -12.49
N ASP A 262 2.61 -14.49 -11.51
CA ASP A 262 2.99 -14.27 -10.13
C ASP A 262 2.91 -15.54 -9.26
N GLU A 263 2.67 -16.69 -9.84
CA GLU A 263 2.64 -17.98 -9.14
C GLU A 263 4.00 -18.37 -8.52
N SER A 264 5.11 -17.79 -8.98
CA SER A 264 6.42 -17.98 -8.38
C SER A 264 6.55 -17.42 -6.94
N MET A 265 5.69 -16.47 -6.58
CA MET A 265 5.65 -15.90 -5.25
C MET A 265 4.61 -16.63 -4.38
N GLN A 266 4.92 -17.86 -3.97
CA GLN A 266 3.98 -18.70 -3.21
C GLN A 266 3.72 -18.18 -1.80
N VAL A 267 4.74 -17.67 -1.13
CA VAL A 267 4.64 -17.19 0.26
C VAL A 267 5.14 -15.76 0.34
N LEU A 268 4.32 -14.85 0.86
CA LEU A 268 4.73 -13.46 1.13
C LEU A 268 4.22 -13.06 2.52
N LEU A 269 5.15 -13.00 3.48
CA LEU A 269 4.82 -12.76 4.89
C LEU A 269 5.79 -11.75 5.50
N LEU A 270 5.23 -10.73 6.16
CA LEU A 270 5.96 -9.70 6.90
C LEU A 270 5.96 -10.01 8.40
N ASN A 271 7.11 -9.85 9.04
CA ASN A 271 7.24 -9.86 10.49
C ASN A 271 6.90 -8.45 11.02
N SER A 272 5.80 -8.33 11.73
CA SER A 272 5.30 -7.06 12.28
C SER A 272 5.64 -6.85 13.77
N THR A 273 6.62 -7.55 14.31
CA THR A 273 7.03 -7.44 15.72
C THR A 273 7.41 -6.01 16.08
N LYS A 274 8.09 -5.28 15.19
CA LYS A 274 8.51 -3.89 15.41
C LYS A 274 7.32 -2.98 15.69
N VAL A 275 6.27 -3.00 14.86
CA VAL A 275 5.08 -2.15 15.05
C VAL A 275 4.24 -2.57 16.26
N ARG A 276 4.23 -3.87 16.61
CA ARG A 276 3.54 -4.35 17.82
C ARG A 276 4.19 -3.86 19.09
N ASN A 277 5.51 -3.80 19.12
CA ASN A 277 6.25 -3.25 20.25
C ASN A 277 5.95 -1.75 20.45
N LEU A 278 5.45 -1.06 19.41
CA LEU A 278 4.91 0.30 19.53
C LEU A 278 3.45 0.35 20.01
N GLY A 279 2.80 -0.80 20.22
CA GLY A 279 1.39 -0.90 20.63
C GLY A 279 0.38 -0.93 19.48
N TRP A 280 0.83 -0.94 18.22
CA TRP A 280 -0.09 -1.09 17.09
C TRP A 280 -0.41 -2.57 16.81
N GLN A 281 -1.67 -2.84 16.50
CA GLN A 281 -2.14 -4.13 15.98
C GLN A 281 -3.37 -3.91 15.08
N PRO A 282 -3.59 -4.76 14.07
CA PRO A 282 -4.79 -4.68 13.25
C PRO A 282 -6.02 -5.03 14.10
N LYS A 283 -7.12 -4.33 13.83
CA LYS A 283 -8.39 -4.47 14.57
C LYS A 283 -9.46 -5.17 13.74
N ILE A 284 -9.32 -5.15 12.41
CA ILE A 284 -10.34 -5.65 11.49
C ILE A 284 -9.91 -7.04 11.02
N ASP A 285 -10.70 -8.05 11.41
CA ASP A 285 -10.53 -9.42 10.92
C ASP A 285 -10.87 -9.53 9.44
N LEU A 286 -10.21 -10.47 8.71
CA LEU A 286 -10.39 -10.64 7.26
C LEU A 286 -11.85 -10.89 6.89
N LYS A 287 -12.53 -11.76 7.63
CA LYS A 287 -13.93 -12.10 7.34
C LYS A 287 -14.86 -10.91 7.59
N GLU A 288 -14.67 -10.20 8.70
CA GLU A 288 -15.44 -8.99 9.02
C GLU A 288 -15.23 -7.90 7.98
N GLY A 289 -13.97 -7.64 7.59
CA GLY A 289 -13.64 -6.63 6.60
C GLY A 289 -14.16 -6.97 5.19
N ILE A 290 -14.22 -8.26 4.80
CA ILE A 290 -14.86 -8.68 3.55
C ILE A 290 -16.37 -8.46 3.63
N LEU A 291 -17.00 -8.79 4.76
CA LEU A 291 -18.44 -8.59 4.94
C LEU A 291 -18.85 -7.10 4.92
N ASP A 292 -17.92 -6.20 5.20
CA ASP A 292 -18.16 -4.77 5.09
C ASP A 292 -18.49 -4.31 3.66
N TYR A 293 -18.00 -5.00 2.62
CA TYR A 293 -18.33 -4.66 1.23
C TYR A 293 -19.84 -4.75 0.95
N PHE A 294 -20.53 -5.59 1.68
CA PHE A 294 -21.98 -5.87 1.51
C PHE A 294 -22.88 -4.98 2.38
N LYS A 295 -22.31 -4.25 3.34
CA LYS A 295 -23.06 -3.28 4.15
C LYS A 295 -23.32 -2.01 3.31
N LYS A 296 -24.58 -1.55 3.26
CA LYS A 296 -24.96 -0.30 2.58
C LYS A 296 -24.47 0.93 3.30
#